data_601278fece9c768f057bbeadd0b83a5f
#
_entry.id   601278fece9c768f057bbeadd0b83a5f
#
_cell.length_a   1.000
_cell.length_b   1.000
_cell.length_c   1.000
_cell.angle_alpha   90.00
_cell.angle_beta   90.00
_cell.angle_gamma   90.00
#
_symmetry.space_group_name_H-M   'P 1'
#
loop_
_entity.id
_entity.type
_entity.pdbx_description
1 polymer ?
#
loop_
_entity_poly.entity_id
_entity_poly.type
_entity_poly.pdbx_seq_one_letter_code
_entity_poly.pdbx_strand_id
1 'polypeptide(L)'
;FASLISWPFSQHWLKLILGKTMKHNPRNNLNKKYWTMSYPTNALIPMAKLVNEVNDRDYSKVKKPALFYFSMDDKVVDPKKIKKFISNWGGKSTTKIVKLSNSDDKYSHVLAGDIISPNQTEHAKKTIVTWIKNLK
;
A
#
# COMPACT_ATOMS: atom_id res chain seq x y z
N PHE A 1 -3.57 8.65 -10.71
CA PHE A 1 -4.09 7.50 -11.48
C PHE A 1 -5.48 7.08 -11.00
N ALA A 2 -5.71 6.93 -9.67
CA ALA A 2 -7.02 6.56 -9.11
C ALA A 2 -8.15 7.53 -9.52
N SER A 3 -7.88 8.82 -9.60
CA SER A 3 -8.85 9.84 -10.02
C SER A 3 -9.33 9.67 -11.47
N LEU A 4 -8.44 9.24 -12.37
CA LEU A 4 -8.82 8.95 -13.77
C LEU A 4 -9.71 7.70 -13.86
N ILE A 5 -9.41 6.67 -13.09
CA ILE A 5 -10.18 5.41 -13.09
C ILE A 5 -11.59 5.61 -12.51
N SER A 6 -11.79 6.59 -11.63
CA SER A 6 -13.11 6.89 -11.05
C SER A 6 -13.98 7.82 -11.90
N TRP A 7 -13.53 8.23 -13.09
CA TRP A 7 -14.35 9.03 -14.02
C TRP A 7 -15.58 8.29 -14.50
N PRO A 8 -16.66 9.00 -14.86
CA PRO A 8 -17.85 8.40 -15.46
C PRO A 8 -17.47 7.54 -16.67
N PHE A 9 -18.17 6.42 -16.84
CA PHE A 9 -17.94 5.47 -17.94
C PHE A 9 -16.54 4.80 -17.99
N SER A 10 -15.72 4.92 -16.94
CA SER A 10 -14.39 4.28 -16.88
C SER A 10 -14.42 2.78 -17.19
N GLN A 11 -15.50 2.08 -16.84
CA GLN A 11 -15.71 0.66 -17.17
C GLN A 11 -15.70 0.34 -18.68
N HIS A 12 -16.00 1.32 -19.53
CA HIS A 12 -16.01 1.13 -20.98
C HIS A 12 -14.61 1.39 -21.59
N TRP A 13 -14.00 2.52 -21.28
CA TRP A 13 -12.71 2.88 -21.88
C TRP A 13 -11.49 2.22 -21.22
N LEU A 14 -11.54 1.86 -19.94
CA LEU A 14 -10.45 1.13 -19.29
C LEU A 14 -10.09 -0.17 -19.99
N LYS A 15 -11.11 -0.94 -20.43
CA LYS A 15 -10.88 -2.18 -21.19
C LYS A 15 -10.26 -1.95 -22.56
N LEU A 16 -10.56 -0.83 -23.20
CA LEU A 16 -9.98 -0.46 -24.49
C LEU A 16 -8.50 -0.12 -24.36
N ILE A 17 -8.09 0.57 -23.28
CA ILE A 17 -6.71 1.00 -23.06
C ILE A 17 -5.87 -0.10 -22.42
N LEU A 18 -6.38 -0.79 -21.39
CA LEU A 18 -5.63 -1.75 -20.58
C LEU A 18 -5.93 -3.22 -20.93
N GLY A 19 -6.85 -3.47 -21.87
CA GLY A 19 -7.33 -4.80 -22.18
C GLY A 19 -8.31 -5.34 -21.14
N LYS A 20 -8.82 -6.56 -21.36
CA LYS A 20 -9.83 -7.19 -20.48
C LYS A 20 -9.24 -7.64 -19.13
N THR A 21 -7.94 -7.93 -19.09
CA THR A 21 -7.28 -8.59 -17.97
C THR A 21 -5.91 -7.95 -17.72
N MET A 22 -5.66 -7.57 -16.48
CA MET A 22 -4.34 -7.18 -15.99
C MET A 22 -3.55 -8.42 -15.62
N LYS A 23 -2.29 -8.50 -16.05
CA LYS A 23 -1.38 -9.60 -15.75
C LYS A 23 -0.11 -9.06 -15.09
N HIS A 24 0.42 -9.82 -14.15
CA HIS A 24 1.67 -9.53 -13.46
C HIS A 24 2.66 -10.69 -13.62
N ASN A 25 3.91 -10.36 -13.83
CA ASN A 25 4.97 -11.36 -13.82
C ASN A 25 5.36 -11.67 -12.36
N PRO A 26 5.45 -12.94 -11.97
CA PRO A 26 5.90 -13.31 -10.64
C PRO A 26 7.37 -12.93 -10.43
N ARG A 27 7.72 -12.52 -9.22
CA ARG A 27 9.09 -12.18 -8.82
C ARG A 27 9.91 -13.40 -8.44
N ASN A 28 9.25 -14.43 -7.93
CA ASN A 28 9.80 -15.74 -7.58
C ASN A 28 8.69 -16.80 -7.52
N ASN A 29 9.07 -18.05 -7.29
CA ASN A 29 8.12 -19.17 -7.24
C ASN A 29 7.07 -19.06 -6.13
N LEU A 30 7.43 -18.54 -4.96
CA LEU A 30 6.50 -18.35 -3.86
C LEU A 30 5.50 -17.22 -4.17
N ASN A 31 5.98 -16.14 -4.79
CA ASN A 31 5.10 -15.07 -5.26
C ASN A 31 4.10 -15.60 -6.30
N LYS A 32 4.55 -16.42 -7.25
CA LYS A 32 3.67 -17.10 -8.22
C LYS A 32 2.62 -17.98 -7.56
N LYS A 33 3.01 -18.69 -6.50
CA LYS A 33 2.14 -19.62 -5.79
C LYS A 33 1.07 -18.92 -4.95
N TYR A 34 1.42 -17.81 -4.29
CA TYR A 34 0.58 -17.21 -3.26
C TYR A 34 -0.08 -15.88 -3.66
N TRP A 35 0.32 -15.27 -4.79
CA TRP A 35 -0.28 -14.04 -5.29
C TRP A 35 -1.19 -14.29 -6.49
N THR A 36 -2.21 -13.47 -6.62
CA THR A 36 -3.03 -13.42 -7.84
C THR A 36 -2.23 -12.78 -8.97
N MET A 37 -1.88 -13.56 -10.00
CA MET A 37 -1.08 -13.09 -11.14
C MET A 37 -1.91 -12.45 -12.24
N SER A 38 -3.24 -12.59 -12.19
CA SER A 38 -4.13 -12.07 -13.22
C SER A 38 -5.51 -11.75 -12.63
N TYR A 39 -6.06 -10.59 -12.98
CA TYR A 39 -7.40 -10.19 -12.55
C TYR A 39 -8.09 -9.34 -13.64
N PRO A 40 -9.42 -9.30 -13.67
CA PRO A 40 -10.17 -8.48 -14.63
C PRO A 40 -9.84 -7.00 -14.45
N THR A 41 -9.62 -6.27 -15.53
CA THR A 41 -9.32 -4.82 -15.50
C THR A 41 -10.40 -4.03 -14.76
N ASN A 42 -11.66 -4.48 -14.81
CA ASN A 42 -12.76 -3.85 -14.07
C ASN A 42 -12.57 -3.87 -12.54
N ALA A 43 -11.74 -4.75 -11.98
CA ALA A 43 -11.43 -4.77 -10.56
C ALA A 43 -10.70 -3.48 -10.07
N LEU A 44 -10.09 -2.74 -10.99
CA LEU A 44 -9.49 -1.43 -10.68
C LEU A 44 -10.53 -0.37 -10.29
N ILE A 45 -11.76 -0.48 -10.77
CA ILE A 45 -12.84 0.51 -10.54
C ILE A 45 -13.23 0.58 -9.06
N PRO A 46 -13.65 -0.53 -8.40
CA PRO A 46 -13.99 -0.49 -6.98
C PRO A 46 -12.78 -0.14 -6.11
N MET A 47 -11.57 -0.57 -6.51
CA MET A 47 -10.34 -0.18 -5.82
C MET A 47 -10.13 1.35 -5.87
N ALA A 48 -10.27 1.96 -7.05
CA ALA A 48 -10.10 3.42 -7.20
C ALA A 48 -11.18 4.20 -6.41
N LYS A 49 -12.42 3.74 -6.41
CA LYS A 49 -13.50 4.33 -5.60
C LYS A 49 -13.17 4.27 -4.11
N LEU A 50 -12.69 3.12 -3.62
CA LEU A 50 -12.29 2.97 -2.22
C LEU A 50 -11.13 3.90 -1.86
N VAL A 51 -10.12 4.03 -2.72
CA VAL A 51 -8.98 4.96 -2.51
C VAL A 51 -9.48 6.40 -2.41
N ASN A 52 -10.38 6.83 -3.30
CA ASN A 52 -10.95 8.18 -3.23
C ASN A 52 -11.76 8.38 -1.94
N GLU A 53 -12.65 7.46 -1.60
CA GLU A 53 -13.44 7.50 -0.36
C GLU A 53 -12.55 7.64 0.88
N VAL A 54 -11.45 6.88 0.95
CA VAL A 54 -10.49 6.95 2.05
C VAL A 54 -9.76 8.30 2.07
N ASN A 55 -9.37 8.82 0.89
CA ASN A 55 -8.66 10.11 0.81
C ASN A 55 -9.53 11.32 1.18
N ASP A 56 -10.85 11.23 0.95
CA ASP A 56 -11.78 12.34 1.18
C ASP A 56 -12.30 12.38 2.63
N ARG A 57 -11.98 11.38 3.45
CA ARG A 57 -12.40 11.33 4.86
C ARG A 57 -11.58 12.26 5.76
N ASP A 58 -12.25 12.85 6.73
CA ASP A 58 -11.64 13.61 7.83
C ASP A 58 -11.15 12.68 8.93
N TYR A 59 -9.84 12.53 9.06
CA TYR A 59 -9.18 11.72 10.09
C TYR A 59 -8.78 12.53 11.34
N SER A 60 -9.01 13.83 11.38
CA SER A 60 -8.68 14.69 12.53
C SER A 60 -9.44 14.32 13.80
N LYS A 61 -10.60 13.69 13.64
CA LYS A 61 -11.46 13.24 14.76
C LYS A 61 -11.09 11.86 15.30
N VAL A 62 -10.20 11.13 14.65
CA VAL A 62 -9.75 9.83 15.14
C VAL A 62 -8.94 10.02 16.42
N LYS A 63 -9.27 9.26 17.48
CA LYS A 63 -8.57 9.31 18.78
C LYS A 63 -7.64 8.11 19.02
N LYS A 64 -7.68 7.11 18.15
CA LYS A 64 -6.88 5.90 18.30
C LYS A 64 -5.43 6.14 17.91
N PRO A 65 -4.46 5.58 18.65
CA PRO A 65 -3.04 5.64 18.25
C PRO A 65 -2.82 4.84 16.96
N ALA A 66 -1.87 5.30 16.15
CA ALA A 66 -1.49 4.64 14.90
C ALA A 66 0.03 4.54 14.73
N LEU A 67 0.49 3.41 14.18
CA LEU A 67 1.85 3.24 13.69
C LEU A 67 1.84 3.31 12.17
N PHE A 68 2.54 4.28 11.61
CA PHE A 68 2.75 4.42 10.17
C PHE A 68 4.14 3.88 9.81
N TYR A 69 4.15 2.71 9.17
CA TYR A 69 5.36 2.00 8.78
C TYR A 69 5.45 2.00 7.26
N PHE A 70 6.37 2.76 6.66
CA PHE A 70 6.45 2.94 5.21
C PHE A 70 7.87 3.27 4.73
N SER A 71 8.09 3.23 3.41
CA SER A 71 9.34 3.64 2.77
C SER A 71 9.17 4.96 2.03
N MET A 72 10.20 5.81 2.07
CA MET A 72 10.25 7.01 1.22
C MET A 72 10.57 6.68 -0.24
N ASP A 73 11.08 5.48 -0.50
CA ASP A 73 11.44 4.97 -1.83
C ASP A 73 10.30 4.14 -2.46
N ASP A 74 9.08 4.13 -1.85
CA ASP A 74 7.92 3.41 -2.36
C ASP A 74 7.54 3.93 -3.76
N LYS A 75 7.52 3.02 -4.75
CA LYS A 75 7.20 3.32 -6.16
C LYS A 75 5.76 3.00 -6.54
N VAL A 76 4.96 2.47 -5.60
CA VAL A 76 3.56 2.09 -5.81
C VAL A 76 2.63 3.12 -5.16
N VAL A 77 2.92 3.48 -3.90
CA VAL A 77 2.17 4.49 -3.15
C VAL A 77 3.05 5.72 -2.96
N ASP A 78 2.51 6.92 -3.24
CA ASP A 78 3.24 8.18 -3.07
C ASP A 78 3.51 8.46 -1.57
N PRO A 79 4.78 8.46 -1.11
CA PRO A 79 5.11 8.70 0.29
C PRO A 79 4.72 10.11 0.79
N LYS A 80 4.61 11.09 -0.12
CA LYS A 80 4.14 12.44 0.22
C LYS A 80 2.66 12.42 0.64
N LYS A 81 1.85 11.58 -0.02
CA LYS A 81 0.44 11.39 0.37
C LYS A 81 0.33 10.69 1.72
N ILE A 82 1.21 9.71 2.01
CA ILE A 82 1.27 9.08 3.34
C ILE A 82 1.58 10.14 4.40
N LYS A 83 2.58 11.00 4.20
CA LYS A 83 2.91 12.08 5.13
C LYS A 83 1.74 13.05 5.34
N LYS A 84 1.05 13.44 4.27
CA LYS A 84 -0.16 14.26 4.36
C LYS A 84 -1.27 13.57 5.17
N PHE A 85 -1.45 12.27 4.98
CA PHE A 85 -2.40 11.48 5.75
C PHE A 85 -2.04 11.47 7.25
N ILE A 86 -0.76 11.26 7.58
CA ILE A 86 -0.26 11.29 8.96
C ILE A 86 -0.51 12.64 9.63
N SER A 87 -0.27 13.75 8.92
CA SER A 87 -0.49 15.11 9.46
C SER A 87 -1.95 15.41 9.78
N ASN A 88 -2.90 14.69 9.15
CA ASN A 88 -4.33 14.82 9.39
C ASN A 88 -4.87 13.81 10.42
N TRP A 89 -4.02 12.95 10.97
CA TRP A 89 -4.43 11.95 11.96
C TRP A 89 -4.62 12.60 13.33
N GLY A 90 -5.82 12.57 13.88
CA GLY A 90 -6.16 13.24 15.14
C GLY A 90 -5.71 12.54 16.42
N GLY A 91 -5.34 11.24 16.33
CA GLY A 91 -4.80 10.48 17.45
C GLY A 91 -3.27 10.55 17.52
N LYS A 92 -2.69 9.96 18.58
CA LYS A 92 -1.22 9.83 18.69
C LYS A 92 -0.68 9.03 17.50
N SER A 93 0.22 9.61 16.73
CA SER A 93 0.87 8.94 15.58
C SER A 93 2.34 8.64 15.89
N THR A 94 2.78 7.45 15.48
CA THR A 94 4.18 7.03 15.49
C THR A 94 4.59 6.74 14.06
N THR A 95 5.68 7.32 13.59
CA THR A 95 6.17 7.10 12.21
C THR A 95 7.47 6.32 12.24
N LYS A 96 7.54 5.26 11.45
CA LYS A 96 8.75 4.49 11.18
C LYS A 96 9.00 4.45 9.67
N ILE A 97 10.02 5.17 9.24
CA ILE A 97 10.47 5.15 7.85
C ILE A 97 11.53 4.06 7.70
N VAL A 98 11.35 3.23 6.67
CA VAL A 98 12.20 2.07 6.40
C VAL A 98 12.88 2.22 5.05
N LYS A 99 14.15 1.85 4.98
CA LYS A 99 14.89 1.69 3.73
C LYS A 99 15.14 0.21 3.50
N LEU A 100 14.74 -0.28 2.34
CA LEU A 100 14.91 -1.69 1.97
C LEU A 100 16.31 -1.93 1.40
N SER A 101 16.78 -3.16 1.51
CA SER A 101 18.01 -3.61 0.83
C SER A 101 17.74 -3.93 -0.65
N ASN A 102 18.81 -4.05 -1.44
CA ASN A 102 18.68 -4.40 -2.85
C ASN A 102 18.12 -5.81 -3.11
N SER A 103 18.18 -6.68 -2.10
CA SER A 103 17.63 -8.05 -2.15
C SER A 103 16.15 -8.15 -1.71
N ASP A 104 15.58 -7.06 -1.20
CA ASP A 104 14.17 -6.95 -0.85
C ASP A 104 13.34 -6.41 -2.04
N ASP A 105 12.13 -5.93 -1.80
CA ASP A 105 11.26 -5.40 -2.84
C ASP A 105 11.88 -4.23 -3.61
N LYS A 106 12.18 -4.42 -4.89
CA LYS A 106 12.69 -3.38 -5.79
C LYS A 106 11.77 -2.15 -5.94
N TYR A 107 10.51 -2.28 -5.58
CA TYR A 107 9.55 -1.17 -5.57
C TYR A 107 9.41 -0.52 -4.20
N SER A 108 10.10 -1.05 -3.18
CA SER A 108 10.05 -0.56 -1.79
C SER A 108 8.63 -0.42 -1.22
N HIS A 109 7.71 -1.25 -1.71
CA HIS A 109 6.29 -1.25 -1.34
C HIS A 109 5.93 -2.39 -0.39
N VAL A 110 6.41 -3.61 -0.65
CA VAL A 110 6.27 -4.74 0.26
C VAL A 110 7.41 -4.68 1.27
N LEU A 111 7.13 -4.09 2.43
CA LEU A 111 8.15 -3.69 3.39
C LEU A 111 8.66 -4.81 4.29
N ALA A 112 7.98 -5.95 4.35
CA ALA A 112 8.37 -7.13 5.10
C ALA A 112 7.65 -8.36 4.57
N GLY A 113 8.10 -9.54 4.97
CA GLY A 113 7.51 -10.83 4.59
C GLY A 113 8.46 -11.70 3.78
N ASP A 114 8.47 -12.98 4.11
CA ASP A 114 9.48 -13.95 3.65
C ASP A 114 9.53 -14.17 2.15
N ILE A 115 8.48 -13.77 1.42
CA ILE A 115 8.39 -13.96 -0.02
C ILE A 115 9.08 -12.85 -0.82
N ILE A 116 8.93 -11.59 -0.41
CA ILE A 116 9.38 -10.43 -1.19
C ILE A 116 10.46 -9.61 -0.47
N SER A 117 10.36 -9.46 0.86
CA SER A 117 11.28 -8.66 1.66
C SER A 117 11.68 -9.38 2.95
N PRO A 118 12.35 -10.55 2.85
CA PRO A 118 12.66 -11.40 4.00
C PRO A 118 13.59 -10.72 5.02
N ASN A 119 14.53 -9.87 4.55
CA ASN A 119 15.50 -9.23 5.43
C ASN A 119 14.87 -8.21 6.39
N GLN A 120 13.63 -7.77 6.11
CA GLN A 120 12.92 -6.80 6.94
C GLN A 120 11.91 -7.43 7.91
N THR A 121 11.65 -8.73 7.79
CA THR A 121 10.58 -9.40 8.55
C THR A 121 10.79 -9.27 10.06
N GLU A 122 11.97 -9.57 10.56
CA GLU A 122 12.27 -9.50 12.00
C GLU A 122 12.30 -8.06 12.52
N HIS A 123 12.82 -7.13 11.72
CA HIS A 123 12.80 -5.70 12.08
C HIS A 123 11.37 -5.16 12.18
N ALA A 124 10.51 -5.52 11.23
CA ALA A 124 9.09 -5.12 11.23
C ALA A 124 8.36 -5.70 12.45
N LYS A 125 8.52 -7.01 12.72
CA LYS A 125 7.96 -7.69 13.90
C LYS A 125 8.36 -7.00 15.19
N LYS A 126 9.67 -6.77 15.39
CA LYS A 126 10.19 -6.09 16.57
C LYS A 126 9.61 -4.69 16.74
N THR A 127 9.55 -3.92 15.65
CA THR A 127 9.00 -2.56 15.66
C THR A 127 7.52 -2.55 16.07
N ILE A 128 6.71 -3.40 15.46
CA ILE A 128 5.27 -3.49 15.74
C ILE A 128 5.01 -3.96 17.17
N VAL A 129 5.68 -5.01 17.62
CA VAL A 129 5.53 -5.55 18.98
C VAL A 129 5.95 -4.53 20.03
N THR A 130 7.07 -3.83 19.81
CA THR A 130 7.53 -2.79 20.73
C THR A 130 6.53 -1.63 20.78
N TRP A 131 6.00 -1.20 19.64
CA TRP A 131 4.99 -0.17 19.60
C TRP A 131 3.71 -0.56 20.35
N ILE A 132 3.21 -1.79 20.13
CA ILE A 132 2.03 -2.32 20.84
C ILE A 132 2.24 -2.34 22.36
N LYS A 133 3.41 -2.81 22.84
CA LYS A 133 3.74 -2.85 24.28
C LYS A 133 3.78 -1.45 24.92
N ASN A 134 4.05 -0.42 24.13
CA ASN A 134 4.11 0.98 24.59
C ASN A 134 2.76 1.73 24.45
N LEU A 135 1.70 1.06 24.01
CA LEU A 135 0.34 1.59 24.00
C LEU A 135 -0.26 1.49 25.42
N LYS A 136 0.16 2.39 26.31
CA LYS A 136 -0.44 2.54 27.64
C LYS A 136 -1.36 3.77 27.67
#